data_28ac995a7f9e293a76b824af80196ba0
#
_entry.id   28ac995a7f9e293a76b824af80196ba0
#
_cell.length_a   1.000
_cell.length_b   1.000
_cell.length_c   1.000
_cell.angle_alpha   90.00
_cell.angle_beta   90.00
_cell.angle_gamma   90.00
#
_symmetry.space_group_name_H-M   'P 1'
#
loop_
_entity.id
_entity.type
_entity.pdbx_description
1 polymer ?
#
loop_
_entity_poly.entity_id
_entity_poly.type
_entity_poly.pdbx_seq_one_letter_code
_entity_poly.pdbx_strand_id
1 'polypeptide(L)'
;MELSRRTIIATALAGTGSLAAGLVPSAAQAGPVLRAAPAASPPGDVVGKITVGYQGWFACSGDGAPIDGWWHWSHNWGQSPSPSNTAIVSWPDVREYTRTYRTAYPALGNGQPATLFSSYDQQTVDTHFSWMREYGIDTAALQRFNPNGGEGATRDAMAVKVRDAAERYGRKFYVMYDATAWTNMQPEMKADWTAKMRALTASPAYARQNGKPVVGIWGFGFNEPNKAWSAEVCLDVVNWFKDQGCYVMGGVPTHWRRGVEDSRPGYLGVYHAFDMISPWMVGRIADIADADNFYANVNTPDQAECDAHGIDYQPCVLPGDLQSGHRAHGDFMWRQFYNMKRIGVQGIYVSMFDEYNEGNQIAKTAERADQVPVGSGIRALDEDGTACSSDYYLRLTGDGGRLLKGELALTPVRPTPTTTGGPVDPPPAGDLALRKPVTATSHTQHYGAGNAVDGDPHSYWESANQALPQSIQVDLGAVRPVTRLVLTLPPVTAWEARTQTLTVTGSADGSAYSALSASAARRFDPATGNAVTITFPQAPVRYLRVQITANTAWPAAQLSGLSVYATP
;
A
#
# COMPACT_ATOMS: atom_id res chain seq x y z
N MET A 1 -10.69 -26.77 -7.25
CA MET A 1 -11.71 -25.71 -7.38
C MET A 1 -11.35 -24.72 -6.27
N GLU A 2 -10.42 -23.81 -6.57
CA GLU A 2 -10.01 -22.76 -5.62
C GLU A 2 -11.10 -21.69 -5.59
N LEU A 3 -11.73 -21.52 -4.44
CA LEU A 3 -12.63 -20.40 -4.20
C LEU A 3 -11.76 -19.16 -3.92
N SER A 4 -11.88 -18.18 -4.79
CA SER A 4 -11.32 -16.84 -4.62
C SER A 4 -11.66 -16.30 -3.22
N ARG A 5 -10.70 -15.63 -2.60
CA ARG A 5 -10.83 -14.94 -1.30
C ARG A 5 -11.91 -13.83 -1.26
N ARG A 6 -12.64 -13.63 -2.36
CA ARG A 6 -13.51 -12.47 -2.62
C ARG A 6 -14.95 -12.57 -2.16
N THR A 7 -15.42 -13.65 -1.56
CA THR A 7 -16.86 -13.73 -1.23
C THR A 7 -17.07 -13.63 0.27
N ILE A 8 -17.43 -12.47 0.77
CA ILE A 8 -18.49 -12.21 1.75
C ILE A 8 -18.60 -10.68 1.93
N ILE A 9 -19.62 -10.10 1.30
CA ILE A 9 -20.25 -8.83 1.73
C ILE A 9 -21.49 -9.24 2.49
N ALA A 10 -21.64 -8.85 3.75
CA ALA A 10 -22.87 -9.03 4.49
C ALA A 10 -23.13 -7.92 5.49
N THR A 11 -24.15 -7.22 5.23
CA THR A 11 -25.20 -6.55 6.02
C THR A 11 -24.94 -6.34 7.52
N ALA A 12 -24.84 -5.08 7.92
CA ALA A 12 -24.93 -4.60 9.29
C ALA A 12 -26.38 -4.36 9.71
N LEU A 13 -26.75 -4.81 10.90
CA LEU A 13 -27.97 -4.38 11.60
C LEU A 13 -27.59 -3.89 13.00
N ALA A 14 -28.01 -2.67 13.30
CA ALA A 14 -27.81 -1.98 14.57
C ALA A 14 -28.77 -2.49 15.65
N GLY A 15 -28.27 -2.61 16.87
CA GLY A 15 -29.07 -2.86 18.07
C GLY A 15 -28.54 -2.12 19.29
N THR A 16 -29.30 -1.13 19.74
CA THR A 16 -29.06 -0.35 20.95
C THR A 16 -29.60 -1.08 22.20
N GLY A 17 -28.84 -1.10 23.28
CA GLY A 17 -29.32 -1.58 24.58
C GLY A 17 -28.56 -0.95 25.76
N SER A 18 -29.23 -0.07 26.48
CA SER A 18 -28.78 0.55 27.73
C SER A 18 -28.99 -0.37 28.91
N LEU A 19 -28.09 -0.41 29.90
CA LEU A 19 -28.34 -0.91 31.25
C LEU A 19 -27.59 -0.15 32.32
N ALA A 20 -28.30 0.09 33.41
CA ALA A 20 -27.97 0.96 34.52
C ALA A 20 -27.01 0.32 35.57
N ALA A 21 -26.30 1.20 36.27
CA ALA A 21 -25.34 0.89 37.33
C ALA A 21 -25.99 0.71 38.70
N GLY A 22 -25.51 -0.29 39.46
CA GLY A 22 -25.74 -0.42 40.89
C GLY A 22 -24.42 -0.37 41.66
N LEU A 23 -24.33 0.52 42.64
CA LEU A 23 -23.16 0.73 43.53
C LEU A 23 -23.21 -0.21 44.76
N VAL A 24 -22.10 -0.90 45.05
CA VAL A 24 -21.82 -1.58 46.33
C VAL A 24 -20.43 -1.16 46.82
N PRO A 25 -20.21 -0.82 48.08
CA PRO A 25 -18.91 -0.34 48.57
C PRO A 25 -17.92 -1.47 48.82
N SER A 26 -16.69 -1.25 48.41
CA SER A 26 -15.57 -2.19 48.46
C SER A 26 -14.63 -1.92 49.64
N ALA A 27 -14.15 -3.00 50.24
CA ALA A 27 -13.06 -3.01 51.22
C ALA A 27 -11.71 -2.80 50.50
N ALA A 28 -10.83 -2.03 51.11
CA ALA A 28 -9.50 -1.74 50.60
C ALA A 28 -8.62 -3.00 50.56
N GLN A 29 -8.34 -3.49 49.35
CA GLN A 29 -7.28 -4.46 49.08
C GLN A 29 -6.04 -3.72 48.59
N ALA A 30 -4.85 -4.13 49.09
CA ALA A 30 -3.57 -3.66 48.61
C ALA A 30 -3.50 -3.86 47.09
N GLY A 31 -3.29 -2.77 46.33
CA GLY A 31 -3.25 -2.80 44.89
C GLY A 31 -2.16 -3.73 44.35
N PRO A 32 -2.39 -4.41 43.22
CA PRO A 32 -1.35 -5.18 42.56
C PRO A 32 -0.20 -4.25 42.16
N VAL A 33 1.02 -4.68 42.45
CA VAL A 33 2.23 -4.06 41.91
C VAL A 33 2.10 -4.12 40.40
N LEU A 34 1.85 -2.99 39.74
CA LEU A 34 1.86 -2.87 38.30
C LEU A 34 3.25 -3.29 37.82
N ARG A 35 3.38 -4.51 37.30
CA ARG A 35 4.54 -4.88 36.46
C ARG A 35 4.55 -3.90 35.31
N ALA A 36 5.68 -3.21 35.11
CA ALA A 36 5.88 -2.43 33.89
C ALA A 36 5.54 -3.32 32.68
N ALA A 37 4.74 -2.80 31.76
CA ALA A 37 4.47 -3.50 30.51
C ALA A 37 5.81 -3.89 29.86
N PRO A 38 5.94 -5.11 29.30
CA PRO A 38 7.15 -5.48 28.57
C PRO A 38 7.40 -4.44 27.49
N ALA A 39 8.64 -3.94 27.40
CA ALA A 39 9.01 -3.01 26.34
C ALA A 39 8.95 -3.71 24.98
N ALA A 40 8.52 -2.97 23.93
CA ALA A 40 8.59 -3.44 22.55
C ALA A 40 10.01 -3.94 22.21
N SER A 41 10.12 -4.93 21.32
CA SER A 41 11.40 -5.47 20.88
C SER A 41 12.28 -4.38 20.23
N PRO A 42 13.60 -4.44 20.39
CA PRO A 42 14.50 -3.54 19.68
C PRO A 42 14.45 -3.78 18.17
N PRO A 43 14.84 -2.80 17.33
CA PRO A 43 14.94 -3.00 15.90
C PRO A 43 15.75 -4.24 15.53
N GLY A 44 15.24 -5.01 14.57
CA GLY A 44 15.86 -6.23 14.06
C GLY A 44 15.60 -6.40 12.57
N ASP A 45 15.33 -7.62 12.12
CA ASP A 45 15.05 -7.87 10.70
C ASP A 45 13.55 -7.78 10.35
N VAL A 46 12.65 -7.67 11.35
CA VAL A 46 11.21 -7.44 11.16
C VAL A 46 10.70 -6.25 11.96
N VAL A 47 11.19 -6.02 13.18
CA VAL A 47 10.89 -4.81 13.97
C VAL A 47 11.67 -3.62 13.41
N GLY A 48 10.99 -2.49 13.18
CA GLY A 48 11.53 -1.29 12.51
C GLY A 48 11.72 -1.46 11.00
N LYS A 49 11.03 -2.42 10.39
CA LYS A 49 11.24 -2.83 9.00
C LYS A 49 9.95 -2.88 8.19
N ILE A 50 10.11 -2.75 6.87
CA ILE A 50 9.08 -3.11 5.90
C ILE A 50 9.29 -4.58 5.52
N THR A 51 8.30 -5.39 5.82
CA THR A 51 8.18 -6.76 5.34
C THR A 51 7.17 -6.81 4.20
N VAL A 52 7.46 -7.51 3.11
CA VAL A 52 6.51 -7.75 2.03
C VAL A 52 6.14 -9.22 1.97
N GLY A 53 4.88 -9.53 1.77
CA GLY A 53 4.46 -10.89 1.42
C GLY A 53 4.97 -11.22 0.02
N TYR A 54 5.67 -12.34 -0.13
CA TYR A 54 6.24 -12.79 -1.39
C TYR A 54 5.68 -14.16 -1.75
N GLN A 55 4.87 -14.20 -2.82
CA GLN A 55 4.23 -15.44 -3.26
C GLN A 55 5.22 -16.34 -4.01
N GLY A 56 5.90 -15.82 -5.02
CA GLY A 56 6.83 -16.59 -5.85
C GLY A 56 6.16 -17.81 -6.52
N TRP A 57 4.91 -17.68 -6.91
CA TRP A 57 4.09 -18.84 -7.33
C TRP A 57 3.74 -18.87 -8.82
N PHE A 58 4.04 -17.83 -9.57
CA PHE A 58 3.74 -17.79 -10.99
C PHE A 58 4.68 -18.70 -11.77
N ALA A 59 4.14 -19.73 -12.44
CA ALA A 59 4.91 -20.62 -13.28
C ALA A 59 4.43 -20.57 -14.73
N CYS A 60 5.32 -20.92 -15.66
CA CYS A 60 5.04 -20.98 -17.09
C CYS A 60 5.39 -22.37 -17.63
N SER A 61 4.60 -22.89 -18.56
CA SER A 61 4.95 -24.13 -19.25
C SER A 61 6.33 -24.01 -19.90
N GLY A 62 7.20 -24.99 -19.65
CA GLY A 62 8.57 -25.03 -20.17
C GLY A 62 9.58 -24.19 -19.40
N ASP A 63 9.26 -23.67 -18.21
CA ASP A 63 10.19 -22.96 -17.32
C ASP A 63 11.09 -23.90 -16.51
N GLY A 64 10.76 -25.20 -16.48
CA GLY A 64 11.46 -26.24 -15.73
C GLY A 64 10.96 -26.41 -14.29
N ALA A 65 9.91 -25.68 -13.89
CA ALA A 65 9.25 -25.90 -12.60
C ALA A 65 8.62 -27.32 -12.54
N PRO A 66 8.70 -28.00 -11.40
CA PRO A 66 8.03 -29.32 -11.24
C PRO A 66 6.54 -29.31 -11.53
N ILE A 67 5.87 -28.17 -11.37
CA ILE A 67 4.44 -28.02 -11.63
C ILE A 67 4.12 -27.99 -13.14
N ASP A 68 5.09 -27.64 -13.99
CA ASP A 68 5.02 -27.62 -15.47
C ASP A 68 3.70 -27.13 -16.03
N GLY A 69 3.37 -25.86 -15.78
CA GLY A 69 2.12 -25.25 -16.25
C GLY A 69 2.05 -23.76 -15.99
N TRP A 70 0.99 -23.12 -16.48
CA TRP A 70 0.72 -21.69 -16.30
C TRP A 70 0.07 -21.39 -14.93
N TRP A 71 0.73 -21.83 -13.87
CA TRP A 71 0.23 -21.74 -12.51
C TRP A 71 0.05 -20.29 -12.09
N HIS A 72 -1.11 -19.96 -11.54
CA HIS A 72 -1.60 -18.63 -11.19
C HIS A 72 -1.72 -17.61 -12.33
N TRP A 73 -1.16 -17.87 -13.51
CA TRP A 73 -1.36 -17.03 -14.69
C TRP A 73 -2.69 -17.28 -15.40
N SER A 74 -3.20 -18.52 -15.34
CA SER A 74 -4.44 -18.94 -16.00
C SER A 74 -5.31 -19.83 -15.12
N HIS A 75 -6.63 -19.80 -15.34
CA HIS A 75 -7.56 -20.68 -14.62
C HIS A 75 -7.33 -22.15 -14.95
N ASN A 76 -7.19 -22.46 -16.23
CA ASN A 76 -6.73 -23.78 -16.70
C ASN A 76 -5.22 -23.70 -16.94
N TRP A 77 -4.44 -24.01 -15.91
CA TRP A 77 -2.98 -23.88 -15.93
C TRP A 77 -2.28 -24.85 -16.89
N GLY A 78 -2.97 -25.88 -17.42
CA GLY A 78 -2.50 -26.70 -18.53
C GLY A 78 -2.54 -26.00 -19.90
N GLN A 79 -3.10 -24.79 -19.96
CA GLN A 79 -3.23 -24.01 -21.19
C GLN A 79 -2.67 -22.59 -21.00
N SER A 80 -2.02 -22.08 -22.06
CA SER A 80 -1.47 -20.73 -22.04
C SER A 80 -2.54 -19.66 -21.73
N PRO A 81 -2.19 -18.61 -20.97
CA PRO A 81 -3.10 -17.47 -20.72
C PRO A 81 -3.60 -16.84 -22.02
N SER A 82 -4.90 -16.56 -22.06
CA SER A 82 -5.62 -16.00 -23.20
C SER A 82 -6.81 -15.16 -22.71
N PRO A 83 -7.53 -14.42 -23.57
CA PRO A 83 -8.71 -13.65 -23.16
C PRO A 83 -9.80 -14.49 -22.48
N SER A 84 -9.89 -15.81 -22.79
CA SER A 84 -10.85 -16.74 -22.19
C SER A 84 -10.27 -17.61 -21.08
N ASN A 85 -8.97 -17.51 -20.80
CA ASN A 85 -8.26 -18.29 -19.79
C ASN A 85 -7.23 -17.43 -19.03
N THR A 86 -7.71 -16.45 -18.29
CA THR A 86 -6.86 -15.56 -17.47
C THR A 86 -7.23 -15.68 -16.00
N ALA A 87 -6.23 -15.72 -15.12
CA ALA A 87 -6.41 -15.71 -13.68
C ALA A 87 -5.89 -14.40 -13.03
N ILE A 88 -5.35 -13.47 -13.85
CA ILE A 88 -4.78 -12.21 -13.37
C ILE A 88 -5.68 -11.02 -13.71
N VAL A 89 -5.59 -9.97 -12.90
CA VAL A 89 -6.35 -8.73 -13.07
C VAL A 89 -5.46 -7.53 -13.41
N SER A 90 -4.14 -7.69 -13.25
CA SER A 90 -3.13 -6.68 -13.58
C SER A 90 -1.99 -7.31 -14.39
N TRP A 91 -1.39 -6.54 -15.31
CA TRP A 91 -0.32 -7.03 -16.19
C TRP A 91 1.05 -6.60 -15.66
N PRO A 92 2.01 -7.55 -15.49
CA PRO A 92 3.36 -7.20 -15.06
C PRO A 92 4.10 -6.39 -16.12
N ASP A 93 4.94 -5.46 -15.68
CA ASP A 93 5.96 -4.88 -16.54
C ASP A 93 7.14 -5.86 -16.67
N VAL A 94 7.32 -6.41 -17.86
CA VAL A 94 8.31 -7.46 -18.11
C VAL A 94 9.63 -6.94 -18.70
N ARG A 95 9.82 -5.64 -18.84
CA ARG A 95 10.98 -5.03 -19.51
C ARG A 95 12.33 -5.35 -18.87
N GLU A 96 12.38 -5.64 -17.60
CA GLU A 96 13.63 -5.94 -16.85
C GLU A 96 13.92 -7.44 -16.68
N TYR A 97 13.02 -8.31 -17.13
CA TYR A 97 13.27 -9.75 -17.10
C TYR A 97 14.04 -10.20 -18.35
N THR A 98 15.09 -10.98 -18.16
CA THR A 98 15.91 -11.49 -19.27
C THR A 98 15.29 -12.70 -19.97
N ARG A 99 14.31 -13.35 -19.32
CA ARG A 99 13.54 -14.48 -19.85
C ARG A 99 12.07 -14.27 -19.58
N THR A 100 11.26 -14.37 -20.63
CA THR A 100 9.80 -14.30 -20.57
C THR A 100 9.19 -15.37 -21.44
N TYR A 101 7.90 -15.67 -21.21
CA TYR A 101 7.17 -16.75 -21.86
C TYR A 101 5.99 -16.17 -22.63
N ARG A 102 5.87 -16.57 -23.90
CA ARG A 102 4.82 -16.06 -24.79
C ARG A 102 3.47 -16.66 -24.39
N THR A 103 2.47 -15.80 -24.26
CA THR A 103 1.09 -16.17 -23.99
C THR A 103 0.29 -16.40 -25.29
N ALA A 104 -0.95 -16.86 -25.16
CA ALA A 104 -1.89 -16.97 -26.28
C ALA A 104 -2.72 -15.69 -26.50
N TYR A 105 -2.43 -14.61 -25.82
CA TYR A 105 -2.97 -13.29 -26.17
C TYR A 105 -2.41 -12.84 -27.52
N PRO A 106 -3.19 -12.12 -28.36
CA PRO A 106 -2.74 -11.66 -29.68
C PRO A 106 -1.51 -10.76 -29.61
N ALA A 107 -1.60 -9.67 -28.86
CA ALA A 107 -0.54 -8.70 -28.61
C ALA A 107 -0.96 -7.75 -27.48
N LEU A 108 -0.04 -6.95 -26.98
CA LEU A 108 -0.34 -5.76 -26.18
C LEU A 108 -0.94 -4.67 -27.09
N GLY A 109 -1.62 -3.67 -26.51
CA GLY A 109 -2.23 -2.56 -27.25
C GLY A 109 -1.23 -1.74 -28.05
N ASN A 110 0.05 -1.69 -27.63
CA ASN A 110 1.15 -1.05 -28.35
C ASN A 110 1.81 -1.95 -29.43
N GLY A 111 1.24 -3.12 -29.71
CA GLY A 111 1.71 -4.06 -30.73
C GLY A 111 2.86 -4.97 -30.27
N GLN A 112 3.37 -4.84 -29.05
CA GLN A 112 4.40 -5.73 -28.54
C GLN A 112 3.84 -7.12 -28.21
N PRO A 113 4.68 -8.19 -28.20
CA PRO A 113 4.26 -9.52 -27.80
C PRO A 113 3.78 -9.53 -26.34
N ALA A 114 2.66 -10.18 -26.07
CA ALA A 114 2.17 -10.41 -24.72
C ALA A 114 2.95 -11.57 -24.09
N THR A 115 3.90 -11.26 -23.21
CA THR A 115 4.75 -12.22 -22.52
C THR A 115 4.66 -12.05 -21.00
N LEU A 116 4.86 -13.14 -20.25
CA LEU A 116 4.85 -13.18 -18.79
C LEU A 116 6.16 -13.77 -18.28
N PHE A 117 6.51 -13.45 -17.04
CA PHE A 117 7.66 -14.05 -16.36
C PHE A 117 7.28 -15.37 -15.68
N SER A 118 8.29 -16.18 -15.33
CA SER A 118 8.13 -17.27 -14.35
C SER A 118 8.86 -16.92 -13.05
N SER A 119 8.18 -17.04 -11.91
CA SER A 119 8.82 -16.94 -10.59
C SER A 119 9.87 -18.03 -10.38
N TYR A 120 9.75 -19.18 -11.08
CA TYR A 120 10.70 -20.28 -10.97
C TYR A 120 12.07 -19.96 -11.59
N ASP A 121 12.16 -19.01 -12.51
CA ASP A 121 13.43 -18.55 -13.06
C ASP A 121 14.22 -17.77 -11.99
N GLN A 122 15.48 -18.18 -11.76
CA GLN A 122 16.35 -17.48 -10.79
C GLN A 122 16.49 -15.99 -11.12
N GLN A 123 16.57 -15.62 -12.42
CA GLN A 123 16.66 -14.23 -12.84
C GLN A 123 15.45 -13.39 -12.40
N THR A 124 14.25 -14.00 -12.34
CA THR A 124 13.05 -13.31 -11.85
C THR A 124 13.16 -13.00 -10.37
N VAL A 125 13.57 -13.98 -9.55
CA VAL A 125 13.78 -13.77 -8.12
C VAL A 125 14.88 -12.75 -7.88
N ASP A 126 15.97 -12.83 -8.64
CA ASP A 126 17.08 -11.87 -8.59
C ASP A 126 16.60 -10.44 -8.93
N THR A 127 15.78 -10.29 -9.96
CA THR A 127 15.17 -8.99 -10.34
C THR A 127 14.29 -8.45 -9.21
N HIS A 128 13.42 -9.26 -8.62
CA HIS A 128 12.58 -8.86 -7.50
C HIS A 128 13.40 -8.41 -6.28
N PHE A 129 14.43 -9.16 -5.90
CA PHE A 129 15.30 -8.80 -4.77
C PHE A 129 16.20 -7.60 -5.08
N SER A 130 16.57 -7.37 -6.34
CA SER A 130 17.24 -6.14 -6.76
C SER A 130 16.34 -4.91 -6.57
N TRP A 131 15.06 -5.01 -6.93
CA TRP A 131 14.08 -3.96 -6.67
C TRP A 131 13.88 -3.73 -5.15
N MET A 132 13.76 -4.80 -4.36
CA MET A 132 13.67 -4.66 -2.89
C MET A 132 14.88 -3.89 -2.34
N ARG A 133 16.08 -4.14 -2.85
CA ARG A 133 17.28 -3.39 -2.45
C ARG A 133 17.21 -1.93 -2.90
N GLU A 134 16.87 -1.70 -4.15
CA GLU A 134 16.82 -0.37 -4.77
C GLU A 134 15.82 0.54 -4.05
N TYR A 135 14.65 0.02 -3.74
CA TYR A 135 13.56 0.79 -3.13
C TYR A 135 13.50 0.66 -1.59
N GLY A 136 14.51 0.10 -0.94
CA GLY A 136 14.62 0.10 0.53
C GLY A 136 13.63 -0.82 1.26
N ILE A 137 13.11 -1.86 0.59
CA ILE A 137 12.31 -2.91 1.20
C ILE A 137 13.24 -3.88 1.92
N ASP A 138 12.96 -4.17 3.19
CA ASP A 138 13.92 -4.83 4.07
C ASP A 138 13.83 -6.36 4.03
N THR A 139 12.62 -6.92 4.11
CA THR A 139 12.41 -8.34 4.37
C THR A 139 11.27 -8.90 3.51
N ALA A 140 11.45 -10.12 2.98
CA ALA A 140 10.42 -10.87 2.26
C ALA A 140 9.89 -12.01 3.15
N ALA A 141 8.57 -12.07 3.35
CA ALA A 141 7.86 -13.19 3.95
C ALA A 141 7.51 -14.18 2.84
N LEU A 142 8.36 -15.20 2.64
CA LEU A 142 8.13 -16.22 1.62
C LEU A 142 6.95 -17.11 2.00
N GLN A 143 5.88 -17.02 1.24
CA GLN A 143 4.67 -17.81 1.45
C GLN A 143 4.94 -19.30 1.17
N ARG A 144 4.55 -20.16 2.11
CA ARG A 144 4.68 -21.60 2.03
C ARG A 144 3.36 -22.28 2.35
N PHE A 145 2.75 -22.82 1.34
CA PHE A 145 1.51 -23.60 1.44
C PHE A 145 1.82 -25.07 1.79
N ASN A 146 0.78 -25.92 1.81
CA ASN A 146 0.93 -27.34 2.10
C ASN A 146 2.02 -27.99 1.22
N PRO A 147 3.15 -28.43 1.79
CA PRO A 147 4.27 -29.02 1.04
C PRO A 147 3.94 -30.37 0.39
N ASN A 148 2.86 -31.02 0.81
CA ASN A 148 2.35 -32.27 0.23
C ASN A 148 1.32 -32.01 -0.88
N GLY A 149 0.98 -30.76 -1.17
CA GLY A 149 0.13 -30.37 -2.29
C GLY A 149 0.86 -30.39 -3.64
N GLY A 150 0.11 -30.14 -4.72
CA GLY A 150 0.64 -30.19 -6.09
C GLY A 150 1.80 -29.22 -6.38
N GLU A 151 1.92 -28.12 -5.64
CA GLU A 151 3.01 -27.14 -5.78
C GLU A 151 4.20 -27.38 -4.82
N GLY A 152 4.13 -28.41 -3.95
CA GLY A 152 5.13 -28.62 -2.90
C GLY A 152 6.57 -28.67 -3.38
N ALA A 153 6.86 -29.43 -4.44
CA ALA A 153 8.19 -29.56 -5.01
C ALA A 153 8.68 -28.22 -5.63
N THR A 154 7.79 -27.44 -6.25
CA THR A 154 8.09 -26.10 -6.77
C THR A 154 8.42 -25.15 -5.62
N ARG A 155 7.65 -25.19 -4.53
CA ARG A 155 7.87 -24.38 -3.33
C ARG A 155 9.19 -24.71 -2.61
N ASP A 156 9.60 -25.99 -2.61
CA ASP A 156 10.90 -26.39 -2.06
C ASP A 156 12.05 -25.72 -2.82
N ALA A 157 12.00 -25.73 -4.15
CA ALA A 157 12.99 -25.06 -4.98
C ALA A 157 12.95 -23.53 -4.85
N MET A 158 11.76 -22.95 -4.75
CA MET A 158 11.60 -21.49 -4.55
C MET A 158 12.25 -21.01 -3.25
N ALA A 159 12.17 -21.79 -2.17
CA ALA A 159 12.81 -21.42 -0.91
C ALA A 159 14.35 -21.27 -1.03
N VAL A 160 14.98 -22.13 -1.85
CA VAL A 160 16.42 -22.04 -2.17
C VAL A 160 16.72 -20.81 -3.03
N LYS A 161 15.92 -20.58 -4.08
CA LYS A 161 16.09 -19.43 -5.00
C LYS A 161 15.94 -18.09 -4.28
N VAL A 162 14.99 -17.98 -3.36
CA VAL A 162 14.77 -16.79 -2.53
C VAL A 162 15.94 -16.57 -1.59
N ARG A 163 16.44 -17.62 -0.92
CA ARG A 163 17.68 -17.52 -0.11
C ARG A 163 18.84 -16.96 -0.92
N ASP A 164 19.10 -17.52 -2.09
CA ASP A 164 20.24 -17.14 -2.93
C ASP A 164 20.14 -15.69 -3.42
N ALA A 165 18.93 -15.23 -3.78
CA ALA A 165 18.66 -13.85 -4.15
C ALA A 165 18.80 -12.92 -2.94
N ALA A 166 18.25 -13.29 -1.78
CA ALA A 166 18.34 -12.49 -0.56
C ALA A 166 19.80 -12.26 -0.14
N GLU A 167 20.64 -13.31 -0.18
CA GLU A 167 22.07 -13.21 0.07
C GLU A 167 22.77 -12.29 -0.93
N ARG A 168 22.48 -12.45 -2.24
CA ARG A 168 23.08 -11.66 -3.33
C ARG A 168 22.77 -10.17 -3.20
N TYR A 169 21.54 -9.83 -2.86
CA TYR A 169 21.09 -8.44 -2.81
C TYR A 169 21.07 -7.82 -1.41
N GLY A 170 21.55 -8.56 -0.39
CA GLY A 170 21.63 -8.09 0.98
C GLY A 170 20.23 -7.75 1.56
N ARG A 171 19.23 -8.53 1.19
CA ARG A 171 17.89 -8.45 1.78
C ARG A 171 17.65 -9.60 2.73
N LYS A 172 16.57 -9.51 3.53
CA LYS A 172 16.21 -10.57 4.44
C LYS A 172 15.01 -11.34 3.94
N PHE A 173 14.87 -12.60 4.37
CA PHE A 173 13.67 -13.39 4.13
C PHE A 173 13.38 -14.30 5.32
N TYR A 174 12.14 -14.70 5.46
CA TYR A 174 11.74 -15.79 6.36
C TYR A 174 10.61 -16.61 5.73
N VAL A 175 10.41 -17.83 6.23
CA VAL A 175 9.30 -18.70 5.79
C VAL A 175 8.04 -18.32 6.53
N MET A 176 6.95 -18.08 5.79
CA MET A 176 5.61 -17.84 6.31
C MET A 176 4.67 -18.94 5.84
N TYR A 177 4.29 -19.83 6.74
CA TYR A 177 3.35 -20.88 6.46
C TYR A 177 1.93 -20.34 6.32
N ASP A 178 1.26 -20.66 5.21
CA ASP A 178 -0.17 -20.47 5.04
C ASP A 178 -0.88 -21.80 5.30
N ALA A 179 -1.64 -21.87 6.39
CA ALA A 179 -2.33 -23.06 6.80
C ALA A 179 -3.64 -23.32 6.03
N THR A 180 -4.05 -22.44 5.11
CA THR A 180 -5.32 -22.54 4.38
C THR A 180 -5.50 -23.90 3.70
N ALA A 181 -6.65 -24.54 3.91
CA ALA A 181 -7.01 -25.84 3.34
C ALA A 181 -6.06 -27.01 3.67
N TRP A 182 -5.15 -26.83 4.61
CA TRP A 182 -4.17 -27.85 4.99
C TRP A 182 -4.71 -28.74 6.11
N THR A 183 -5.41 -29.80 5.73
CA THR A 183 -6.17 -30.67 6.65
C THR A 183 -5.34 -31.28 7.78
N ASN A 184 -4.12 -31.78 7.49
CA ASN A 184 -3.23 -32.41 8.47
C ASN A 184 -2.06 -31.46 8.86
N MET A 185 -2.38 -30.17 9.02
CA MET A 185 -1.42 -29.08 9.15
C MET A 185 -0.43 -29.28 10.31
N GLN A 186 -0.90 -29.63 11.49
CA GLN A 186 -0.08 -29.65 12.72
C GLN A 186 1.16 -30.56 12.61
N PRO A 187 1.05 -31.87 12.35
CA PRO A 187 2.22 -32.74 12.22
C PRO A 187 3.03 -32.46 10.96
N GLU A 188 2.37 -32.10 9.86
CA GLU A 188 3.03 -31.90 8.57
C GLU A 188 3.84 -30.60 8.53
N MET A 189 3.36 -29.51 9.13
CA MET A 189 4.10 -28.25 9.25
C MET A 189 5.35 -28.45 10.12
N LYS A 190 5.24 -29.17 11.26
CA LYS A 190 6.37 -29.50 12.12
C LYS A 190 7.40 -30.37 11.40
N ALA A 191 6.94 -31.36 10.65
CA ALA A 191 7.80 -32.24 9.85
C ALA A 191 8.52 -31.47 8.72
N ASP A 192 7.82 -30.61 8.00
CA ASP A 192 8.37 -29.79 6.93
C ASP A 192 9.44 -28.80 7.45
N TRP A 193 9.15 -28.13 8.56
CA TRP A 193 10.16 -27.28 9.20
C TRP A 193 11.42 -28.06 9.55
N THR A 194 11.26 -29.20 10.24
CA THR A 194 12.39 -29.99 10.72
C THR A 194 13.22 -30.57 9.57
N ALA A 195 12.55 -31.09 8.53
CA ALA A 195 13.22 -31.79 7.43
C ALA A 195 13.79 -30.86 6.37
N LYS A 196 13.18 -29.69 6.15
CA LYS A 196 13.47 -28.83 5.01
C LYS A 196 13.80 -27.37 5.41
N MET A 197 12.84 -26.65 6.01
CA MET A 197 12.93 -25.19 6.12
C MET A 197 13.91 -24.71 7.18
N ARG A 198 14.09 -25.46 8.27
CA ARG A 198 15.04 -25.11 9.33
C ARG A 198 16.47 -24.93 8.82
N ALA A 199 16.88 -25.70 7.81
CA ALA A 199 18.22 -25.57 7.23
C ALA A 199 18.49 -24.18 6.64
N LEU A 200 17.48 -23.47 6.16
CA LEU A 200 17.58 -22.12 5.63
C LEU A 200 18.00 -21.09 6.68
N THR A 201 17.77 -21.37 7.96
CA THR A 201 18.14 -20.45 9.07
C THR A 201 19.65 -20.31 9.26
N ALA A 202 20.45 -21.17 8.60
CA ALA A 202 21.92 -21.04 8.56
C ALA A 202 22.38 -19.88 7.65
N SER A 203 21.52 -19.43 6.72
CA SER A 203 21.83 -18.30 5.85
C SER A 203 21.93 -17.00 6.63
N PRO A 204 22.91 -16.12 6.35
CA PRO A 204 22.98 -14.78 6.93
C PRO A 204 21.82 -13.88 6.45
N ALA A 205 21.14 -14.24 5.35
CA ALA A 205 19.97 -13.55 4.84
C ALA A 205 18.66 -13.98 5.50
N TYR A 206 18.65 -15.08 6.31
CA TYR A 206 17.47 -15.48 7.03
C TYR A 206 17.16 -14.46 8.13
N ALA A 207 15.92 -13.94 8.16
CA ALA A 207 15.51 -12.90 9.09
C ALA A 207 15.58 -13.37 10.56
N ARG A 208 16.11 -12.50 11.42
CA ARG A 208 16.21 -12.72 12.86
C ARG A 208 15.63 -11.54 13.63
N GLN A 209 14.90 -11.86 14.68
CA GLN A 209 14.41 -10.89 15.64
C GLN A 209 14.80 -11.37 17.04
N ASN A 210 15.37 -10.49 17.86
CA ASN A 210 15.88 -10.85 19.20
C ASN A 210 16.87 -12.04 19.17
N GLY A 211 17.66 -12.15 18.09
CA GLY A 211 18.61 -13.26 17.85
C GLY A 211 17.98 -14.57 17.39
N LYS A 212 16.65 -14.70 17.38
CA LYS A 212 15.90 -15.90 16.98
C LYS A 212 15.53 -15.85 15.50
N PRO A 213 15.55 -16.97 14.75
CA PRO A 213 15.04 -17.03 13.40
C PRO A 213 13.52 -16.76 13.38
N VAL A 214 13.08 -15.94 12.44
CA VAL A 214 11.65 -15.59 12.29
C VAL A 214 10.90 -16.70 11.53
N VAL A 215 9.73 -17.08 12.02
CA VAL A 215 8.76 -17.93 11.30
C VAL A 215 7.40 -17.26 11.33
N GLY A 216 6.76 -17.12 10.18
CA GLY A 216 5.39 -16.65 10.09
C GLY A 216 4.40 -17.82 10.01
N ILE A 217 3.23 -17.68 10.61
CA ILE A 217 2.09 -18.60 10.47
C ILE A 217 0.86 -17.75 10.17
N TRP A 218 0.24 -17.97 9.02
CA TRP A 218 -0.98 -17.31 8.59
C TRP A 218 -2.15 -18.29 8.56
N GLY A 219 -3.35 -17.83 8.97
CA GLY A 219 -4.57 -18.61 8.82
C GLY A 219 -5.23 -19.08 10.12
N PHE A 220 -4.59 -18.91 11.29
CA PHE A 220 -5.17 -19.36 12.57
C PHE A 220 -6.30 -18.44 13.03
N GLY A 221 -7.42 -19.07 13.42
CA GLY A 221 -8.58 -18.42 13.99
C GLY A 221 -9.46 -17.62 13.02
N PHE A 222 -9.22 -17.68 11.70
CA PHE A 222 -10.13 -17.10 10.72
C PHE A 222 -11.48 -17.84 10.70
N ASN A 223 -12.56 -17.08 10.64
CA ASN A 223 -13.92 -17.62 10.58
C ASN A 223 -14.28 -18.06 9.14
N GLU A 224 -13.48 -18.98 8.59
CA GLU A 224 -13.62 -19.52 7.25
C GLU A 224 -13.61 -21.06 7.31
N PRO A 225 -14.42 -21.77 6.45
CA PRO A 225 -14.53 -23.23 6.51
C PRO A 225 -13.20 -23.97 6.31
N ASN A 226 -12.32 -23.44 5.45
CA ASN A 226 -11.02 -24.04 5.12
C ASN A 226 -9.89 -23.70 6.14
N LYS A 227 -10.23 -23.10 7.28
CA LYS A 227 -9.32 -22.71 8.38
C LYS A 227 -9.88 -23.16 9.74
N ALA A 228 -10.41 -24.37 9.82
CA ALA A 228 -11.24 -24.86 10.93
C ALA A 228 -10.46 -25.63 12.03
N TRP A 229 -9.17 -25.38 12.23
CA TRP A 229 -8.40 -25.99 13.33
C TRP A 229 -8.84 -25.46 14.68
N SER A 230 -8.80 -26.30 15.72
CA SER A 230 -9.12 -25.84 17.09
C SER A 230 -8.03 -24.92 17.66
N ALA A 231 -8.40 -24.12 18.66
CA ALA A 231 -7.45 -23.23 19.31
C ALA A 231 -6.29 -24.01 19.96
N GLU A 232 -6.56 -25.22 20.52
CA GLU A 232 -5.54 -26.08 21.13
C GLU A 232 -4.49 -26.52 20.08
N VAL A 233 -4.94 -26.94 18.90
CA VAL A 233 -4.05 -27.36 17.78
C VAL A 233 -3.20 -26.19 17.32
N CYS A 234 -3.80 -25.00 17.16
CA CYS A 234 -3.08 -23.80 16.78
C CYS A 234 -2.05 -23.37 17.83
N LEU A 235 -2.44 -23.38 19.12
CA LEU A 235 -1.56 -23.03 20.23
C LEU A 235 -0.38 -24.00 20.35
N ASP A 236 -0.61 -25.30 20.16
CA ASP A 236 0.45 -26.32 20.15
C ASP A 236 1.48 -26.05 19.03
N VAL A 237 1.04 -25.63 17.84
CA VAL A 237 1.97 -25.29 16.77
C VAL A 237 2.79 -24.06 17.11
N VAL A 238 2.17 -23.00 17.62
CA VAL A 238 2.89 -21.77 18.03
C VAL A 238 3.94 -22.08 19.08
N ASN A 239 3.55 -22.79 20.15
CA ASN A 239 4.46 -23.15 21.24
C ASN A 239 5.60 -24.05 20.73
N TRP A 240 5.30 -25.00 19.86
CA TRP A 240 6.32 -25.88 19.29
C TRP A 240 7.38 -25.08 18.54
N PHE A 241 7.02 -24.09 17.71
CA PHE A 241 8.01 -23.22 17.05
C PHE A 241 8.82 -22.40 18.05
N LYS A 242 8.20 -21.92 19.11
CA LYS A 242 8.92 -21.22 20.20
C LYS A 242 9.93 -22.14 20.88
N ASP A 243 9.58 -23.41 21.09
CA ASP A 243 10.47 -24.44 21.64
C ASP A 243 11.62 -24.81 20.67
N GLN A 244 11.41 -24.61 19.35
CA GLN A 244 12.50 -24.69 18.36
C GLN A 244 13.43 -23.45 18.38
N GLY A 245 13.18 -22.48 19.25
CA GLY A 245 13.96 -21.25 19.38
C GLY A 245 13.59 -20.17 18.35
N CYS A 246 12.43 -20.27 17.71
CA CYS A 246 11.96 -19.28 16.74
C CYS A 246 11.32 -18.06 17.40
N TYR A 247 11.37 -16.93 16.73
CA TYR A 247 10.50 -15.78 16.90
C TYR A 247 9.29 -16.00 15.98
N VAL A 248 8.10 -16.11 16.55
CA VAL A 248 6.91 -16.56 15.81
C VAL A 248 5.98 -15.41 15.56
N MET A 249 5.76 -15.10 14.26
CA MET A 249 4.83 -14.07 13.80
C MET A 249 3.51 -14.71 13.39
N GLY A 250 2.40 -14.15 13.85
CA GLY A 250 1.05 -14.57 13.51
C GLY A 250 0.38 -13.65 12.50
N GLY A 251 0.05 -14.16 11.30
CA GLY A 251 -0.91 -13.53 10.41
C GLY A 251 -2.32 -13.91 10.85
N VAL A 252 -3.03 -12.98 11.47
CA VAL A 252 -4.28 -13.21 12.20
C VAL A 252 -5.46 -12.50 11.52
N PRO A 253 -6.73 -12.85 11.86
CA PRO A 253 -7.90 -12.10 11.38
C PRO A 253 -7.85 -10.62 11.78
N THR A 254 -8.53 -9.78 11.03
CA THR A 254 -8.65 -8.34 11.37
C THR A 254 -9.19 -8.11 12.78
N HIS A 255 -10.26 -8.82 13.16
CA HIS A 255 -10.94 -8.64 14.45
C HIS A 255 -10.47 -9.64 15.52
N TRP A 256 -9.19 -10.04 15.46
CA TRP A 256 -8.56 -11.05 16.31
C TRP A 256 -8.77 -10.77 17.82
N ARG A 257 -8.65 -9.51 18.23
CA ARG A 257 -8.76 -9.11 19.63
C ARG A 257 -10.17 -9.34 20.21
N ARG A 258 -11.21 -9.20 19.37
CA ARG A 258 -12.61 -9.31 19.78
C ARG A 258 -13.23 -10.67 19.51
N GLY A 259 -12.65 -11.50 18.61
CA GLY A 259 -13.20 -12.80 18.22
C GLY A 259 -14.58 -12.70 17.56
N VAL A 260 -14.75 -11.71 16.66
CA VAL A 260 -16.00 -11.44 15.91
C VAL A 260 -15.72 -11.33 14.43
N GLU A 261 -16.76 -11.33 13.60
CA GLU A 261 -16.72 -11.14 12.14
C GLU A 261 -15.80 -12.18 11.46
N ASP A 262 -14.63 -11.76 10.97
CA ASP A 262 -13.64 -12.65 10.33
C ASP A 262 -12.81 -13.46 11.35
N SER A 263 -12.96 -13.22 12.65
CA SER A 263 -12.25 -13.92 13.72
C SER A 263 -13.18 -14.84 14.51
N ARG A 264 -12.76 -16.09 14.72
CA ARG A 264 -13.46 -17.03 15.60
C ARG A 264 -13.28 -16.65 17.07
N PRO A 265 -14.31 -16.81 17.91
CA PRO A 265 -14.18 -16.69 19.36
C PRO A 265 -13.29 -17.78 19.94
N GLY A 266 -12.64 -17.49 21.08
CA GLY A 266 -11.83 -18.47 21.82
C GLY A 266 -10.38 -18.60 21.38
N TYR A 267 -9.90 -17.81 20.41
CA TYR A 267 -8.52 -17.86 19.92
C TYR A 267 -7.58 -16.83 20.56
N LEU A 268 -8.06 -15.98 21.47
CA LEU A 268 -7.24 -14.90 22.04
C LEU A 268 -5.95 -15.44 22.69
N GLY A 269 -6.01 -16.59 23.36
CA GLY A 269 -4.82 -17.25 23.95
C GLY A 269 -3.82 -17.73 22.89
N VAL A 270 -4.27 -18.09 21.69
CA VAL A 270 -3.39 -18.41 20.55
C VAL A 270 -2.67 -17.15 20.07
N TYR A 271 -3.42 -16.06 19.94
CA TYR A 271 -2.87 -14.79 19.47
C TYR A 271 -1.85 -14.22 20.47
N HIS A 272 -2.14 -14.28 21.76
CA HIS A 272 -1.20 -13.85 22.80
C HIS A 272 0.05 -14.74 22.92
N ALA A 273 0.06 -15.93 22.32
CA ALA A 273 1.25 -16.77 22.27
C ALA A 273 2.26 -16.38 21.19
N PHE A 274 1.88 -15.58 20.19
CA PHE A 274 2.81 -15.06 19.20
C PHE A 274 3.78 -14.04 19.78
N ASP A 275 4.96 -13.91 19.19
CA ASP A 275 5.91 -12.85 19.52
C ASP A 275 5.57 -11.55 18.75
N MET A 276 4.94 -11.67 17.57
CA MET A 276 4.45 -10.56 16.74
C MET A 276 3.11 -10.90 16.12
N ILE A 277 2.22 -9.91 16.00
CA ILE A 277 0.91 -10.05 15.35
C ILE A 277 0.82 -9.13 14.13
N SER A 278 0.32 -9.71 13.03
CA SER A 278 0.07 -9.01 11.76
C SER A 278 -1.38 -9.28 11.29
N PRO A 279 -2.34 -8.38 11.63
CA PRO A 279 -3.73 -8.55 11.21
C PRO A 279 -3.89 -8.35 9.71
N TRP A 280 -4.72 -9.22 9.10
CA TRP A 280 -4.98 -9.16 7.66
C TRP A 280 -6.02 -8.10 7.32
N MET A 281 -5.68 -7.18 6.40
CA MET A 281 -6.54 -6.05 6.03
C MET A 281 -7.08 -6.12 4.59
N VAL A 282 -6.56 -7.04 3.75
CA VAL A 282 -7.03 -7.18 2.36
C VAL A 282 -8.50 -7.57 2.33
N GLY A 283 -9.30 -6.84 1.56
CA GLY A 283 -10.75 -7.01 1.47
C GLY A 283 -11.53 -6.50 2.69
N ARG A 284 -10.88 -5.75 3.62
CA ARG A 284 -11.53 -5.17 4.80
C ARG A 284 -11.60 -3.64 4.72
N ILE A 285 -10.70 -3.04 3.96
CA ILE A 285 -10.65 -1.60 3.69
C ILE A 285 -10.47 -1.38 2.19
N ALA A 286 -11.08 -0.33 1.64
CA ALA A 286 -11.09 -0.04 0.20
C ALA A 286 -10.77 1.41 -0.13
N ASP A 287 -10.84 2.33 0.84
CA ASP A 287 -10.60 3.75 0.64
C ASP A 287 -9.96 4.44 1.87
N ILE A 288 -9.72 5.73 1.75
CA ILE A 288 -9.10 6.55 2.81
C ILE A 288 -9.98 6.64 4.06
N ALA A 289 -11.30 6.68 3.90
CA ALA A 289 -12.22 6.77 5.03
C ALA A 289 -12.21 5.46 5.84
N ASP A 290 -12.18 4.32 5.15
CA ASP A 290 -11.99 3.01 5.77
C ASP A 290 -10.66 2.94 6.51
N ALA A 291 -9.56 3.38 5.88
CA ALA A 291 -8.24 3.40 6.51
C ALA A 291 -8.21 4.24 7.80
N ASP A 292 -8.91 5.37 7.83
CA ASP A 292 -9.04 6.21 9.03
C ASP A 292 -9.95 5.60 10.09
N ASN A 293 -11.04 4.97 9.68
CA ASN A 293 -11.91 4.23 10.58
C ASN A 293 -11.14 3.07 11.25
N PHE A 294 -10.35 2.31 10.48
CA PHE A 294 -9.53 1.22 11.00
C PHE A 294 -8.42 1.72 11.92
N TYR A 295 -7.78 2.84 11.58
CA TYR A 295 -6.85 3.49 12.48
C TYR A 295 -7.44 3.71 13.87
N ALA A 296 -8.65 4.28 13.95
CA ALA A 296 -9.26 4.65 15.22
C ALA A 296 -9.84 3.45 15.99
N ASN A 297 -10.50 2.52 15.28
CA ASN A 297 -11.35 1.51 15.91
C ASN A 297 -10.76 0.09 15.90
N VAL A 298 -9.71 -0.16 15.11
CA VAL A 298 -9.03 -1.46 14.99
C VAL A 298 -7.56 -1.34 15.39
N ASN A 299 -6.75 -0.62 14.60
CA ASN A 299 -5.30 -0.65 14.76
C ASN A 299 -4.81 -0.01 16.07
N THR A 300 -5.40 1.12 16.51
CA THR A 300 -5.01 1.77 17.78
C THR A 300 -5.34 0.89 19.00
N PRO A 301 -6.55 0.31 19.14
CA PRO A 301 -6.82 -0.65 20.19
C PRO A 301 -6.00 -1.94 20.11
N ASP A 302 -5.66 -2.41 18.90
CA ASP A 302 -4.82 -3.60 18.72
C ASP A 302 -3.39 -3.36 19.18
N GLN A 303 -2.80 -2.17 18.87
CA GLN A 303 -1.49 -1.79 19.41
C GLN A 303 -1.50 -1.79 20.95
N ALA A 304 -2.54 -1.20 21.55
CA ALA A 304 -2.64 -1.16 23.02
C ALA A 304 -2.75 -2.57 23.64
N GLU A 305 -3.45 -3.50 23.00
CA GLU A 305 -3.52 -4.90 23.42
C GLU A 305 -2.16 -5.59 23.29
N CYS A 306 -1.46 -5.37 22.17
CA CYS A 306 -0.12 -5.91 21.95
C CYS A 306 0.87 -5.37 22.99
N ASP A 307 0.85 -4.07 23.28
CA ASP A 307 1.69 -3.43 24.30
C ASP A 307 1.46 -4.03 25.69
N ALA A 308 0.18 -4.28 26.05
CA ALA A 308 -0.17 -4.87 27.33
C ALA A 308 0.36 -6.30 27.53
N HIS A 309 0.60 -7.02 26.43
CA HIS A 309 1.06 -8.41 26.45
C HIS A 309 2.53 -8.58 26.00
N GLY A 310 3.23 -7.50 25.65
CA GLY A 310 4.62 -7.54 25.20
C GLY A 310 4.77 -8.23 23.85
N ILE A 311 3.80 -8.05 22.96
CA ILE A 311 3.75 -8.58 21.60
C ILE A 311 4.08 -7.44 20.65
N ASP A 312 4.96 -7.67 19.68
CA ASP A 312 5.22 -6.69 18.65
C ASP A 312 4.04 -6.62 17.65
N TYR A 313 3.69 -5.41 17.19
CA TYR A 313 2.57 -5.20 16.27
C TYR A 313 3.06 -4.79 14.89
N GLN A 314 2.70 -5.58 13.85
CA GLN A 314 3.07 -5.39 12.45
C GLN A 314 1.82 -5.42 11.56
N PRO A 315 0.99 -4.36 11.58
CA PRO A 315 -0.23 -4.34 10.77
C PRO A 315 0.06 -4.40 9.28
N CYS A 316 -0.93 -4.94 8.55
CA CYS A 316 -0.90 -5.00 7.10
C CYS A 316 -1.21 -3.64 6.49
N VAL A 317 -0.43 -3.25 5.48
CA VAL A 317 -0.68 -2.13 4.56
C VAL A 317 -0.81 -2.70 3.15
N LEU A 318 -1.78 -2.23 2.39
CA LEU A 318 -2.03 -2.71 1.03
C LEU A 318 -2.13 -1.56 0.02
N PRO A 319 -1.67 -1.75 -1.24
CA PRO A 319 -1.81 -0.73 -2.28
C PRO A 319 -3.28 -0.53 -2.70
N GLY A 320 -4.11 -1.55 -2.51
CA GLY A 320 -5.49 -1.63 -2.98
C GLY A 320 -5.64 -2.51 -4.21
N ASP A 321 -6.85 -3.04 -4.40
CA ASP A 321 -7.21 -3.84 -5.57
C ASP A 321 -7.29 -2.93 -6.81
N LEU A 322 -6.40 -3.18 -7.77
CA LEU A 322 -6.29 -2.40 -9.00
C LEU A 322 -7.57 -2.54 -9.86
N GLN A 323 -8.19 -3.72 -9.89
CA GLN A 323 -9.41 -3.96 -10.67
C GLN A 323 -10.60 -3.17 -10.14
N SER A 324 -10.68 -2.99 -8.83
CA SER A 324 -11.78 -2.29 -8.16
C SER A 324 -11.53 -0.78 -8.00
N GLY A 325 -10.38 -0.25 -8.47
CA GLY A 325 -10.04 1.16 -8.39
C GLY A 325 -9.76 1.67 -6.96
N HIS A 326 -9.34 0.78 -6.04
CA HIS A 326 -9.10 1.16 -4.64
C HIS A 326 -7.82 1.97 -4.44
N ARG A 327 -6.92 1.99 -5.42
CA ARG A 327 -5.56 2.53 -5.23
C ARG A 327 -5.50 4.04 -5.07
N ALA A 328 -6.44 4.77 -5.69
CA ALA A 328 -6.44 6.24 -5.71
C ALA A 328 -5.02 6.79 -5.98
N HIS A 329 -4.39 6.30 -7.05
CA HIS A 329 -2.98 6.57 -7.43
C HIS A 329 -2.01 6.63 -6.24
N GLY A 330 -2.18 5.74 -5.25
CA GLY A 330 -1.30 5.57 -4.08
C GLY A 330 -1.71 6.32 -2.83
N ASP A 331 -2.67 7.23 -2.87
CA ASP A 331 -3.11 8.00 -1.69
C ASP A 331 -3.74 7.10 -0.64
N PHE A 332 -4.45 6.04 -1.06
CA PHE A 332 -4.98 5.02 -0.15
C PHE A 332 -3.87 4.29 0.62
N MET A 333 -2.82 3.86 -0.07
CA MET A 333 -1.67 3.19 0.56
C MET A 333 -0.90 4.14 1.48
N TRP A 334 -0.68 5.38 1.04
CA TRP A 334 0.02 6.39 1.85
C TRP A 334 -0.73 6.73 3.14
N ARG A 335 -2.06 6.82 3.08
CA ARG A 335 -2.88 7.06 4.27
C ARG A 335 -2.69 5.99 5.33
N GLN A 336 -2.56 4.73 4.92
CA GLN A 336 -2.27 3.62 5.83
C GLN A 336 -0.88 3.77 6.46
N PHE A 337 0.19 4.05 5.69
CA PHE A 337 1.53 4.33 6.25
C PHE A 337 1.50 5.48 7.27
N TYR A 338 0.84 6.57 6.93
CA TYR A 338 0.65 7.72 7.83
C TYR A 338 -0.04 7.31 9.13
N ASN A 339 -1.10 6.54 9.05
CA ASN A 339 -1.87 6.06 10.18
C ASN A 339 -1.05 5.12 11.07
N MET A 340 -0.31 4.17 10.49
CA MET A 340 0.54 3.24 11.22
C MET A 340 1.68 3.97 11.96
N LYS A 341 2.29 4.96 11.31
CA LYS A 341 3.32 5.78 11.97
C LYS A 341 2.79 6.53 13.19
N ARG A 342 1.56 7.07 13.13
CA ARG A 342 0.92 7.76 14.28
C ARG A 342 0.65 6.84 15.46
N ILE A 343 0.34 5.57 15.21
CA ILE A 343 0.12 4.56 16.25
C ILE A 343 1.45 4.17 16.91
N GLY A 344 2.57 4.24 16.19
CA GLY A 344 3.88 3.81 16.68
C GLY A 344 4.11 2.30 16.55
N VAL A 345 3.59 1.70 15.47
CA VAL A 345 3.74 0.26 15.20
C VAL A 345 5.18 -0.19 15.13
N GLN A 346 5.47 -1.43 15.51
CA GLN A 346 6.81 -1.98 15.54
C GLN A 346 7.34 -2.37 14.17
N GLY A 347 6.46 -2.70 13.20
CA GLY A 347 6.82 -3.00 11.82
C GLY A 347 5.63 -2.82 10.91
N ILE A 348 5.82 -2.96 9.60
CA ILE A 348 4.73 -2.92 8.62
C ILE A 348 4.86 -4.12 7.69
N TYR A 349 3.75 -4.82 7.47
CA TYR A 349 3.61 -5.88 6.48
C TYR A 349 2.89 -5.33 5.25
N VAL A 350 3.50 -5.40 4.07
CA VAL A 350 2.86 -4.98 2.82
C VAL A 350 2.29 -6.18 2.09
N SER A 351 1.01 -6.17 1.84
CA SER A 351 0.29 -7.21 1.11
C SER A 351 -0.06 -6.70 -0.29
N MET A 352 0.55 -7.25 -1.35
CA MET A 352 1.62 -8.23 -1.45
C MET A 352 2.70 -7.70 -2.40
N PHE A 353 3.88 -8.34 -2.48
CA PHE A 353 4.89 -7.94 -3.46
C PHE A 353 4.44 -8.27 -4.89
N ASP A 354 4.01 -9.51 -5.16
CA ASP A 354 3.84 -10.09 -6.49
C ASP A 354 2.45 -10.73 -6.77
N GLU A 355 1.36 -10.21 -6.20
CA GLU A 355 0.03 -10.81 -6.29
C GLU A 355 -0.81 -10.22 -7.45
N TYR A 356 -0.39 -10.46 -8.71
CA TYR A 356 -1.06 -9.96 -9.93
C TYR A 356 -2.45 -10.54 -10.18
N ASN A 357 -2.76 -11.68 -9.60
CA ASN A 357 -4.06 -12.34 -9.69
C ASN A 357 -5.15 -11.67 -8.85
N GLU A 358 -4.77 -10.94 -7.80
CA GLU A 358 -5.70 -10.18 -6.95
C GLU A 358 -5.57 -8.66 -7.12
N GLY A 359 -4.58 -8.21 -7.90
CA GLY A 359 -4.36 -6.79 -8.14
C GLY A 359 -3.77 -6.04 -6.94
N ASN A 360 -3.21 -6.75 -5.96
CA ASN A 360 -2.60 -6.17 -4.75
C ASN A 360 -1.07 -6.02 -4.83
N GLN A 361 -0.45 -6.37 -5.93
CA GLN A 361 1.01 -6.30 -6.07
C GLN A 361 1.55 -4.88 -5.97
N ILE A 362 2.77 -4.75 -5.42
CA ILE A 362 3.58 -3.53 -5.50
C ILE A 362 4.70 -3.65 -6.53
N ALA A 363 5.00 -4.87 -7.01
CA ALA A 363 5.99 -5.12 -8.06
C ALA A 363 5.62 -4.40 -9.36
N LYS A 364 6.62 -4.16 -10.21
CA LYS A 364 6.47 -3.38 -11.44
C LYS A 364 5.33 -3.89 -12.32
N THR A 365 4.39 -3.01 -12.62
CA THR A 365 3.14 -3.27 -13.32
C THR A 365 3.08 -2.39 -14.56
N ALA A 366 2.38 -2.83 -15.61
CA ALA A 366 2.15 -2.03 -16.81
C ALA A 366 1.65 -0.63 -16.47
N GLU A 367 2.28 0.38 -17.04
CA GLU A 367 2.02 1.79 -16.77
C GLU A 367 0.70 2.29 -17.37
N ARG A 368 0.40 1.79 -18.59
CA ARG A 368 -0.72 2.31 -19.41
C ARG A 368 -1.53 1.19 -20.04
N ALA A 369 -2.78 1.50 -20.33
CA ALA A 369 -3.73 0.60 -20.97
C ALA A 369 -3.23 0.02 -22.32
N ASP A 370 -2.32 0.70 -23.05
CA ASP A 370 -1.71 0.17 -24.26
C ASP A 370 -0.61 -0.88 -24.01
N GLN A 371 -0.18 -1.05 -22.78
CA GLN A 371 0.81 -2.05 -22.37
C GLN A 371 0.18 -3.34 -21.81
N VAL A 372 -1.13 -3.48 -21.87
CA VAL A 372 -1.84 -4.72 -21.51
C VAL A 372 -2.39 -5.41 -22.76
N PRO A 373 -2.70 -6.72 -22.71
CA PRO A 373 -3.24 -7.44 -23.87
C PRO A 373 -4.60 -6.88 -24.31
N VAL A 374 -4.75 -6.70 -25.62
CA VAL A 374 -5.96 -6.14 -26.23
C VAL A 374 -7.19 -7.00 -25.88
N GLY A 375 -8.25 -6.36 -25.41
CA GLY A 375 -9.53 -7.01 -25.11
C GLY A 375 -9.50 -7.96 -23.91
N SER A 376 -8.47 -7.93 -23.07
CA SER A 376 -8.31 -8.82 -21.93
C SER A 376 -9.11 -8.41 -20.69
N GLY A 377 -9.46 -7.14 -20.55
CA GLY A 377 -10.03 -6.57 -19.32
C GLY A 377 -9.01 -6.41 -18.16
N ILE A 378 -7.75 -6.79 -18.40
CA ILE A 378 -6.65 -6.63 -17.44
C ILE A 378 -6.32 -5.14 -17.28
N ARG A 379 -5.94 -4.72 -16.08
CA ARG A 379 -5.65 -3.33 -15.74
C ARG A 379 -4.16 -3.00 -15.81
N ALA A 380 -3.89 -1.72 -16.10
CA ALA A 380 -2.61 -1.06 -15.93
C ALA A 380 -2.71 -0.02 -14.81
N LEU A 381 -1.60 0.63 -14.46
CA LEU A 381 -1.55 1.60 -13.34
C LEU A 381 -2.30 2.91 -13.63
N ASP A 382 -2.60 3.19 -14.89
CA ASP A 382 -3.39 4.36 -15.33
C ASP A 382 -4.92 4.14 -15.28
N GLU A 383 -5.38 3.17 -14.52
CA GLU A 383 -6.80 2.76 -14.45
C GLU A 383 -7.77 3.88 -14.07
N ASP A 384 -7.31 4.84 -13.25
CA ASP A 384 -8.06 6.02 -12.81
C ASP A 384 -7.77 7.28 -13.65
N GLY A 385 -7.02 7.14 -14.74
CA GLY A 385 -6.58 8.22 -15.61
C GLY A 385 -5.33 8.95 -15.15
N THR A 386 -4.72 8.53 -14.02
CA THR A 386 -3.48 9.10 -13.52
C THR A 386 -2.28 8.34 -14.09
N ALA A 387 -1.33 9.05 -14.69
CA ALA A 387 -0.09 8.43 -15.17
C ALA A 387 0.77 7.99 -13.98
N CYS A 388 1.10 6.69 -13.93
CA CYS A 388 1.98 6.11 -12.93
C CYS A 388 3.11 5.33 -13.60
N SER A 389 4.37 5.55 -13.19
CA SER A 389 5.48 4.71 -13.64
C SER A 389 5.38 3.30 -13.08
N SER A 390 5.94 2.33 -13.78
CA SER A 390 5.82 0.90 -13.41
C SER A 390 6.33 0.60 -11.99
N ASP A 391 7.32 1.36 -11.52
CA ASP A 391 7.97 1.25 -10.21
C ASP A 391 7.28 2.04 -9.10
N TYR A 392 6.19 2.72 -9.40
CA TYR A 392 5.57 3.69 -8.50
C TYR A 392 5.27 3.13 -7.10
N TYR A 393 4.67 1.95 -7.02
CA TYR A 393 4.33 1.34 -5.72
C TYR A 393 5.55 0.81 -4.95
N LEU A 394 6.65 0.49 -5.63
CA LEU A 394 7.93 0.19 -4.99
C LEU A 394 8.52 1.45 -4.34
N ARG A 395 8.52 2.58 -5.05
CA ARG A 395 8.98 3.88 -4.51
C ARG A 395 8.12 4.34 -3.33
N LEU A 396 6.80 4.24 -3.46
CA LEU A 396 5.86 4.57 -2.39
C LEU A 396 6.07 3.70 -1.15
N THR A 397 6.33 2.40 -1.33
CA THR A 397 6.68 1.48 -0.24
C THR A 397 8.01 1.89 0.41
N GLY A 398 9.00 2.29 -0.37
CA GLY A 398 10.28 2.81 0.13
C GLY A 398 10.11 4.06 0.99
N ASP A 399 9.28 5.01 0.55
CA ASP A 399 8.97 6.21 1.34
C ASP A 399 8.17 5.86 2.61
N GLY A 400 7.27 4.89 2.55
CA GLY A 400 6.61 4.31 3.74
C GLY A 400 7.61 3.73 4.74
N GLY A 401 8.64 3.05 4.24
CA GLY A 401 9.75 2.53 5.05
C GLY A 401 10.57 3.65 5.71
N ARG A 402 10.88 4.71 4.97
CA ARG A 402 11.57 5.90 5.49
C ARG A 402 10.73 6.61 6.55
N LEU A 403 9.42 6.70 6.33
CA LEU A 403 8.48 7.25 7.32
C LEU A 403 8.47 6.40 8.60
N LEU A 404 8.36 5.07 8.49
CA LEU A 404 8.41 4.16 9.63
C LEU A 404 9.69 4.35 10.45
N LYS A 405 10.85 4.43 9.79
CA LYS A 405 12.17 4.59 10.39
C LYS A 405 12.43 6.00 10.94
N GLY A 406 11.54 6.97 10.69
CA GLY A 406 11.70 8.37 11.12
C GLY A 406 12.66 9.19 10.25
N GLU A 407 13.00 8.68 9.08
CA GLU A 407 13.85 9.37 8.08
C GLU A 407 13.04 10.37 7.22
N LEU A 408 11.71 10.26 7.25
CA LEU A 408 10.75 11.18 6.64
C LEU A 408 9.91 11.84 7.74
N ALA A 409 9.61 13.13 7.58
CA ALA A 409 8.68 13.83 8.46
C ALA A 409 7.27 13.23 8.32
N LEU A 410 6.54 13.16 9.44
CA LEU A 410 5.15 12.71 9.46
C LEU A 410 4.27 13.67 8.65
N THR A 411 3.66 13.18 7.58
CA THR A 411 2.79 13.97 6.71
C THR A 411 1.63 13.12 6.18
N PRO A 412 0.40 13.64 6.18
CA PRO A 412 -0.73 12.97 5.53
C PRO A 412 -0.66 13.07 4.00
N VAL A 413 0.18 13.96 3.47
CA VAL A 413 0.37 14.16 2.03
C VAL A 413 1.43 13.20 1.53
N ARG A 414 1.09 12.43 0.50
CA ARG A 414 1.99 11.48 -0.14
C ARG A 414 3.20 12.19 -0.75
N PRO A 415 4.45 11.82 -0.37
CA PRO A 415 5.65 12.49 -0.89
C PRO A 415 6.12 11.94 -2.25
N THR A 416 5.64 10.73 -2.63
CA THR A 416 6.11 10.00 -3.80
C THR A 416 5.39 10.50 -5.05
N PRO A 417 6.07 11.06 -6.06
CA PRO A 417 5.43 11.40 -7.33
C PRO A 417 5.04 10.13 -8.09
N THR A 418 3.94 10.19 -8.84
CA THR A 418 3.40 9.01 -9.56
C THR A 418 4.29 8.55 -10.71
N THR A 419 5.11 9.43 -11.28
CA THR A 419 6.03 9.13 -12.39
C THR A 419 7.49 9.41 -12.03
N THR A 420 8.45 8.63 -12.60
CA THR A 420 9.90 8.84 -12.42
C THR A 420 10.58 9.58 -13.55
N GLY A 421 9.88 9.92 -14.59
CA GLY A 421 10.59 10.52 -15.69
C GLY A 421 9.83 10.74 -16.97
N GLY A 422 9.45 11.86 -17.18
CA GLY A 422 9.89 12.94 -18.00
C GLY A 422 10.49 13.99 -17.06
N PRO A 423 11.16 15.01 -17.50
CA PRO A 423 11.50 16.06 -16.60
C PRO A 423 10.17 16.50 -15.97
N VAL A 424 9.92 16.05 -14.70
CA VAL A 424 9.31 16.99 -13.75
C VAL A 424 10.34 18.09 -13.82
N ASP A 425 10.05 19.12 -14.57
CA ASP A 425 10.82 20.34 -14.44
C ASP A 425 10.91 20.54 -12.94
N PRO A 426 12.11 20.48 -12.35
CA PRO A 426 12.23 20.69 -10.91
C PRO A 426 11.43 21.97 -10.66
N PRO A 427 10.49 21.97 -9.72
CA PRO A 427 9.56 23.10 -9.54
C PRO A 427 10.41 24.34 -9.69
N PRO A 428 10.08 25.25 -10.61
CA PRO A 428 11.02 26.21 -11.15
C PRO A 428 11.76 26.86 -10.01
N ALA A 429 13.08 26.85 -10.02
CA ALA A 429 13.89 27.28 -8.90
C ALA A 429 13.36 28.63 -8.42
N GLY A 430 12.88 28.70 -7.17
CA GLY A 430 12.25 29.89 -6.62
C GLY A 430 10.72 29.83 -6.43
N ASP A 431 10.05 28.70 -6.66
CA ASP A 431 8.63 28.57 -6.29
C ASP A 431 8.45 28.69 -4.78
N LEU A 432 7.83 29.81 -4.37
CA LEU A 432 7.61 30.14 -2.96
C LEU A 432 6.43 29.39 -2.33
N ALA A 433 5.56 28.78 -3.14
CA ALA A 433 4.35 28.08 -2.69
C ALA A 433 4.57 26.57 -2.52
N LEU A 434 5.63 26.01 -3.09
CA LEU A 434 5.88 24.58 -3.06
C LEU A 434 5.88 24.02 -1.63
N ARG A 435 5.00 23.05 -1.38
CA ARG A 435 4.82 22.37 -0.08
C ARG A 435 4.55 23.29 1.10
N LYS A 436 3.99 24.46 0.84
CA LYS A 436 3.58 25.40 1.88
C LYS A 436 2.18 25.08 2.43
N PRO A 437 1.87 25.53 3.65
CA PRO A 437 0.52 25.38 4.18
C PRO A 437 -0.51 26.02 3.25
N VAL A 438 -1.52 25.24 2.89
CA VAL A 438 -2.57 25.65 1.97
C VAL A 438 -3.94 25.25 2.52
N THR A 439 -4.94 26.10 2.29
CA THR A 439 -6.33 25.85 2.69
C THR A 439 -7.26 26.16 1.52
N ALA A 440 -8.40 25.48 1.46
CA ALA A 440 -9.45 25.78 0.48
C ALA A 440 -10.81 25.87 1.18
N THR A 441 -11.77 26.54 0.54
CA THR A 441 -13.13 26.68 1.05
C THR A 441 -13.89 25.36 1.09
N SER A 442 -13.56 24.44 0.19
CA SER A 442 -14.05 23.06 0.17
C SER A 442 -13.14 22.16 -0.65
N HIS A 443 -13.33 20.86 -0.55
CA HIS A 443 -12.82 19.86 -1.49
C HIS A 443 -13.85 18.74 -1.64
N THR A 444 -13.73 17.97 -2.72
CA THR A 444 -14.50 16.76 -2.92
C THR A 444 -13.58 15.54 -2.81
N GLN A 445 -14.08 14.43 -2.29
CA GLN A 445 -13.35 13.18 -2.14
C GLN A 445 -11.93 13.42 -1.57
N HIS A 446 -10.91 12.90 -2.22
CA HIS A 446 -9.49 13.01 -1.85
C HIS A 446 -8.74 14.17 -2.54
N TYR A 447 -9.45 14.99 -3.34
CA TYR A 447 -8.85 16.10 -4.08
C TYR A 447 -8.64 17.35 -3.20
N GLY A 448 -7.82 17.19 -2.16
CA GLY A 448 -7.57 18.22 -1.16
C GLY A 448 -6.72 19.38 -1.65
N ALA A 449 -6.74 20.52 -0.92
CA ALA A 449 -5.97 21.73 -1.26
C ALA A 449 -4.46 21.47 -1.39
N GLY A 450 -3.91 20.53 -0.62
CA GLY A 450 -2.49 20.15 -0.64
C GLY A 450 -1.97 19.76 -2.02
N ASN A 451 -2.82 19.14 -2.83
CA ASN A 451 -2.49 18.69 -4.19
C ASN A 451 -2.13 19.85 -5.14
N ALA A 452 -2.56 21.07 -4.84
CA ALA A 452 -2.21 22.24 -5.67
C ALA A 452 -0.81 22.81 -5.39
N VAL A 453 -0.11 22.35 -4.35
CA VAL A 453 1.22 22.85 -3.95
C VAL A 453 2.22 21.72 -3.66
N ASP A 454 1.91 20.48 -3.99
CA ASP A 454 2.76 19.31 -3.73
C ASP A 454 3.90 19.14 -4.76
N GLY A 455 3.76 19.78 -5.92
CA GLY A 455 4.71 19.71 -7.03
C GLY A 455 4.44 18.54 -8.00
N ASP A 456 3.37 17.79 -7.80
CA ASP A 456 2.92 16.74 -8.74
C ASP A 456 1.93 17.35 -9.76
N PRO A 457 2.26 17.41 -11.06
CA PRO A 457 1.37 17.99 -12.06
C PRO A 457 0.10 17.15 -12.32
N HIS A 458 0.05 15.92 -11.82
CA HIS A 458 -1.07 14.99 -12.02
C HIS A 458 -2.04 14.95 -10.83
N SER A 459 -1.59 15.29 -9.62
CA SER A 459 -2.47 15.54 -8.50
C SER A 459 -3.21 16.86 -8.67
N TYR A 460 -4.40 17.02 -8.08
CA TYR A 460 -5.12 18.28 -8.17
C TYR A 460 -6.07 18.48 -6.99
N TRP A 461 -6.30 19.74 -6.67
CA TRP A 461 -7.41 20.16 -5.84
C TRP A 461 -8.67 20.29 -6.67
N GLU A 462 -9.78 19.74 -6.16
CA GLU A 462 -11.13 19.98 -6.70
C GLU A 462 -12.06 20.39 -5.56
N SER A 463 -12.77 21.48 -5.75
CA SER A 463 -13.77 21.94 -4.79
C SER A 463 -15.04 21.09 -4.81
N ALA A 464 -15.93 21.28 -3.83
CA ALA A 464 -17.28 20.72 -3.90
C ALA A 464 -17.99 21.12 -5.21
N ASN A 465 -18.66 20.15 -5.84
CA ASN A 465 -19.39 20.36 -7.09
C ASN A 465 -20.57 21.33 -6.92
N GLN A 466 -20.85 22.13 -7.94
CA GLN A 466 -21.96 23.10 -7.99
C GLN A 466 -21.94 24.14 -6.86
N ALA A 467 -20.77 24.37 -6.25
CA ALA A 467 -20.61 25.25 -5.10
C ALA A 467 -19.74 26.49 -5.39
N LEU A 468 -19.56 26.86 -6.67
CA LEU A 468 -18.81 28.09 -7.02
C LEU A 468 -19.56 29.34 -6.51
N PRO A 469 -18.85 30.38 -6.03
CA PRO A 469 -17.39 30.56 -6.05
C PRO A 469 -16.64 29.75 -4.98
N GLN A 470 -15.41 29.33 -5.29
CA GLN A 470 -14.53 28.62 -4.37
C GLN A 470 -13.14 29.26 -4.33
N SER A 471 -12.44 29.14 -3.20
CA SER A 471 -11.13 29.75 -3.02
C SER A 471 -10.12 28.74 -2.49
N ILE A 472 -8.88 28.90 -2.94
CA ILE A 472 -7.70 28.24 -2.37
C ILE A 472 -6.69 29.30 -1.96
N GLN A 473 -6.02 29.12 -0.82
CA GLN A 473 -5.10 30.07 -0.23
C GLN A 473 -3.84 29.37 0.26
N VAL A 474 -2.66 29.89 -0.13
CA VAL A 474 -1.36 29.43 0.36
C VAL A 474 -0.76 30.46 1.34
N ASP A 475 -0.13 29.98 2.43
CA ASP A 475 0.72 30.76 3.35
C ASP A 475 2.19 30.54 2.97
N LEU A 476 2.84 31.55 2.42
CA LEU A 476 4.25 31.52 2.02
C LEU A 476 5.22 31.48 3.22
N GLY A 477 4.70 31.53 4.45
CA GLY A 477 5.46 31.47 5.72
C GLY A 477 6.06 32.82 6.16
N ALA A 478 6.30 33.71 5.24
CA ALA A 478 6.76 35.09 5.50
C ALA A 478 6.30 36.03 4.38
N VAL A 479 6.31 37.34 4.64
CA VAL A 479 6.08 38.34 3.58
C VAL A 479 7.20 38.25 2.55
N ARG A 480 6.84 38.05 1.29
CA ARG A 480 7.74 37.91 0.13
C ARG A 480 7.36 38.92 -0.95
N PRO A 481 8.33 39.48 -1.71
CA PRO A 481 8.04 40.27 -2.90
C PRO A 481 7.58 39.29 -4.01
N VAL A 482 6.31 39.32 -4.37
CA VAL A 482 5.73 38.43 -5.39
C VAL A 482 5.40 39.22 -6.65
N THR A 483 5.72 38.66 -7.82
CA THR A 483 5.48 39.28 -9.14
C THR A 483 4.71 38.38 -10.10
N ARG A 484 4.68 37.07 -9.86
CA ARG A 484 4.13 36.10 -10.81
C ARG A 484 3.49 34.91 -10.09
N LEU A 485 2.39 34.45 -10.67
CA LEU A 485 1.69 33.21 -10.32
C LEU A 485 1.57 32.32 -11.55
N VAL A 486 1.84 31.04 -11.41
CA VAL A 486 1.55 30.03 -12.44
C VAL A 486 0.52 29.07 -11.86
N LEU A 487 -0.59 28.90 -12.57
CA LEU A 487 -1.65 27.95 -12.27
C LEU A 487 -1.68 26.85 -13.32
N THR A 488 -1.79 25.59 -12.91
CA THR A 488 -1.85 24.46 -13.83
C THR A 488 -3.06 23.58 -13.56
N LEU A 489 -3.45 22.81 -14.59
CA LEU A 489 -4.29 21.64 -14.50
C LEU A 489 -3.49 20.42 -14.98
N PRO A 490 -3.90 19.18 -14.70
CA PRO A 490 -3.17 18.00 -15.14
C PRO A 490 -2.88 18.05 -16.67
N PRO A 491 -1.62 17.78 -17.08
CA PRO A 491 -1.17 17.99 -18.48
C PRO A 491 -1.57 16.84 -19.41
N VAL A 492 -2.71 16.19 -19.16
CA VAL A 492 -3.21 15.06 -19.97
C VAL A 492 -4.39 15.49 -20.82
N THR A 493 -4.47 14.96 -22.05
CA THR A 493 -5.48 15.34 -23.05
C THR A 493 -6.93 15.05 -22.60
N ALA A 494 -7.13 14.06 -21.73
CA ALA A 494 -8.43 13.75 -21.14
C ALA A 494 -9.05 14.90 -20.31
N TRP A 495 -8.22 15.87 -19.90
CA TRP A 495 -8.70 17.05 -19.16
C TRP A 495 -9.35 18.11 -20.05
N GLU A 496 -9.44 17.93 -21.33
CA GLU A 496 -10.04 18.84 -22.30
C GLU A 496 -9.78 20.33 -22.01
N ALA A 497 -9.68 21.14 -23.04
CA ALA A 497 -9.47 22.58 -22.88
C ALA A 497 -10.67 23.22 -22.16
N ARG A 498 -10.39 23.99 -21.11
CA ARG A 498 -11.41 24.67 -20.30
C ARG A 498 -11.01 26.08 -19.90
N THR A 499 -12.00 26.87 -19.55
CA THR A 499 -11.80 28.24 -19.04
C THR A 499 -12.30 28.32 -17.60
N GLN A 500 -11.41 28.76 -16.70
CA GLN A 500 -11.82 29.14 -15.35
C GLN A 500 -11.78 30.66 -15.19
N THR A 501 -12.85 31.26 -14.68
CA THR A 501 -12.87 32.69 -14.32
C THR A 501 -12.39 32.83 -12.90
N LEU A 502 -11.30 33.59 -12.70
CA LEU A 502 -10.66 33.67 -11.40
C LEU A 502 -10.11 35.07 -11.07
N THR A 503 -9.98 35.34 -9.78
CA THR A 503 -9.38 36.54 -9.18
C THR A 503 -8.21 36.11 -8.32
N VAL A 504 -7.11 36.87 -8.33
CA VAL A 504 -5.95 36.67 -7.45
C VAL A 504 -5.85 37.82 -6.47
N THR A 505 -5.77 37.52 -5.18
CA THR A 505 -5.57 38.51 -4.11
C THR A 505 -4.38 38.11 -3.24
N GLY A 506 -3.72 39.11 -2.67
CA GLY A 506 -2.59 38.95 -1.75
C GLY A 506 -2.79 39.70 -0.45
N SER A 507 -2.21 39.19 0.63
CA SER A 507 -2.19 39.81 1.95
C SER A 507 -0.85 39.61 2.64
N ALA A 508 -0.39 40.59 3.41
CA ALA A 508 0.80 40.45 4.24
C ALA A 508 0.49 39.86 5.64
N ASP A 509 -0.74 40.01 6.13
CA ASP A 509 -1.15 39.71 7.50
C ASP A 509 -2.27 38.64 7.60
N GLY A 510 -2.86 38.25 6.47
CA GLY A 510 -3.98 37.32 6.40
C GLY A 510 -5.35 37.93 6.69
N SER A 511 -5.44 39.22 6.95
CA SER A 511 -6.68 39.93 7.27
C SER A 511 -7.12 40.89 6.15
N ALA A 512 -6.21 41.73 5.65
CA ALA A 512 -6.46 42.68 4.57
C ALA A 512 -5.93 42.13 3.24
N TYR A 513 -6.82 41.91 2.27
CA TYR A 513 -6.48 41.39 0.95
C TYR A 513 -6.63 42.46 -0.12
N SER A 514 -5.58 42.62 -0.96
CA SER A 514 -5.58 43.50 -2.12
C SER A 514 -5.57 42.67 -3.41
N ALA A 515 -6.22 43.20 -4.45
CA ALA A 515 -6.22 42.54 -5.75
C ALA A 515 -4.81 42.61 -6.40
N LEU A 516 -4.25 41.45 -6.73
CA LEU A 516 -3.04 41.29 -7.55
C LEU A 516 -3.42 41.13 -9.02
N SER A 517 -4.49 40.44 -9.31
CA SER A 517 -5.09 40.33 -10.64
C SER A 517 -6.62 40.38 -10.51
N ALA A 518 -7.23 41.29 -11.27
CA ALA A 518 -8.67 41.40 -11.35
C ALA A 518 -9.30 40.09 -11.93
N SER A 519 -10.61 39.94 -11.72
CA SER A 519 -11.36 38.80 -12.28
C SER A 519 -11.20 38.72 -13.79
N ALA A 520 -10.73 37.57 -14.28
CA ALA A 520 -10.54 37.32 -15.70
C ALA A 520 -10.75 35.85 -16.04
N ALA A 521 -11.24 35.61 -17.23
CA ALA A 521 -11.34 34.27 -17.82
C ALA A 521 -9.94 33.78 -18.23
N ARG A 522 -9.53 32.62 -17.75
CA ARG A 522 -8.22 32.02 -18.01
C ARG A 522 -8.42 30.67 -18.68
N ARG A 523 -7.85 30.51 -19.89
CA ARG A 523 -7.96 29.26 -20.67
C ARG A 523 -6.80 28.33 -20.29
N PHE A 524 -7.15 27.15 -19.87
CA PHE A 524 -6.27 26.01 -19.71
C PHE A 524 -6.44 25.08 -20.91
N ASP A 525 -5.33 24.70 -21.57
CA ASP A 525 -5.36 23.89 -22.77
C ASP A 525 -4.26 22.83 -22.71
N PRO A 526 -4.64 21.52 -22.66
CA PRO A 526 -3.66 20.43 -22.60
C PRO A 526 -2.66 20.42 -23.77
N ALA A 527 -3.07 20.94 -24.93
CA ALA A 527 -2.19 21.02 -26.10
C ALA A 527 -1.02 22.01 -25.90
N THR A 528 -1.14 22.93 -24.91
CA THR A 528 -0.11 23.92 -24.57
C THR A 528 0.40 23.77 -23.13
N GLY A 529 0.28 22.54 -22.55
CA GLY A 529 0.77 22.23 -21.21
C GLY A 529 -0.17 22.55 -20.07
N ASN A 530 -1.43 22.92 -20.36
CA ASN A 530 -2.50 23.15 -19.39
C ASN A 530 -2.14 24.19 -18.30
N ALA A 531 -1.32 25.20 -18.63
CA ALA A 531 -0.76 26.19 -17.73
C ALA A 531 -1.22 27.62 -18.05
N VAL A 532 -1.41 28.43 -17.01
CA VAL A 532 -1.72 29.85 -17.10
C VAL A 532 -0.76 30.65 -16.23
N THR A 533 -0.03 31.58 -16.82
CA THR A 533 0.83 32.52 -16.11
C THR A 533 0.11 33.86 -15.89
N ILE A 534 0.17 34.37 -14.67
CA ILE A 534 -0.39 35.66 -14.28
C ILE A 534 0.73 36.50 -13.69
N THR A 535 1.07 37.61 -14.35
CA THR A 535 2.06 38.60 -13.85
C THR A 535 1.35 39.84 -13.32
N PHE A 536 1.92 40.44 -12.31
CA PHE A 536 1.42 41.65 -11.67
C PHE A 536 2.59 42.49 -11.11
N PRO A 537 2.42 43.81 -10.82
CA PRO A 537 3.42 44.61 -10.15
C PRO A 537 3.87 43.96 -8.84
N GLN A 538 5.13 44.07 -8.50
CA GLN A 538 5.68 43.52 -7.27
C GLN A 538 4.83 43.93 -6.05
N ALA A 539 4.38 42.95 -5.28
CA ALA A 539 3.58 43.15 -4.08
C ALA A 539 4.16 42.36 -2.89
N PRO A 540 4.14 42.94 -1.67
CA PRO A 540 4.53 42.21 -0.46
C PRO A 540 3.40 41.27 -0.03
N VAL A 541 3.60 39.96 -0.19
CA VAL A 541 2.57 38.92 0.05
C VAL A 541 3.12 37.85 0.97
N ARG A 542 2.34 37.47 1.99
CA ARG A 542 2.49 36.23 2.74
C ARG A 542 1.37 35.27 2.40
N TYR A 543 0.13 35.73 2.32
CA TYR A 543 -1.03 34.91 1.98
C TYR A 543 -1.50 35.26 0.58
N LEU A 544 -1.46 34.28 -0.32
CA LEU A 544 -1.96 34.43 -1.68
C LEU A 544 -3.23 33.58 -1.84
N ARG A 545 -4.29 34.20 -2.34
CA ARG A 545 -5.60 33.56 -2.54
C ARG A 545 -6.03 33.63 -3.99
N VAL A 546 -6.44 32.49 -4.53
CA VAL A 546 -7.11 32.39 -5.84
C VAL A 546 -8.58 32.06 -5.59
N GLN A 547 -9.48 32.90 -6.09
CA GLN A 547 -10.91 32.64 -6.07
C GLN A 547 -11.39 32.31 -7.48
N ILE A 548 -12.04 31.17 -7.66
CA ILE A 548 -12.58 30.70 -8.93
C ILE A 548 -14.11 30.80 -8.88
N THR A 549 -14.68 31.50 -9.85
CA THR A 549 -16.12 31.83 -9.91
C THR A 549 -16.86 31.09 -11.01
N ALA A 550 -16.14 30.54 -12.02
CA ALA A 550 -16.71 29.75 -13.11
C ALA A 550 -15.67 28.77 -13.66
N ASN A 551 -16.14 27.64 -14.17
CA ASN A 551 -15.38 26.66 -14.95
C ASN A 551 -16.30 26.11 -16.05
N THR A 552 -15.83 26.11 -17.31
CA THR A 552 -16.68 25.78 -18.48
C THR A 552 -16.85 24.28 -18.70
N ALA A 553 -15.91 23.44 -18.22
CA ALA A 553 -15.94 22.00 -18.47
C ALA A 553 -16.34 21.17 -17.25
N TRP A 554 -16.32 21.76 -16.05
CA TRP A 554 -16.62 21.03 -14.82
C TRP A 554 -17.30 21.95 -13.78
N PRO A 555 -18.25 21.45 -13.00
CA PRO A 555 -19.02 22.30 -12.07
C PRO A 555 -18.27 22.59 -10.75
N ALA A 556 -16.93 22.57 -10.74
CA ALA A 556 -16.07 22.82 -9.58
C ALA A 556 -14.84 23.64 -9.94
N ALA A 557 -14.19 24.24 -8.94
CA ALA A 557 -12.88 24.82 -9.07
C ALA A 557 -11.81 23.72 -9.05
N GLN A 558 -10.79 23.81 -9.92
CA GLN A 558 -9.77 22.78 -10.07
C GLN A 558 -8.40 23.41 -10.31
N LEU A 559 -7.34 22.91 -9.61
CA LEU A 559 -5.94 23.27 -9.85
C LEU A 559 -5.02 22.10 -9.50
N SER A 560 -4.11 21.70 -10.41
CA SER A 560 -3.01 20.77 -10.13
C SER A 560 -1.75 21.47 -9.64
N GLY A 561 -1.61 22.77 -9.90
CA GLY A 561 -0.48 23.56 -9.43
C GLY A 561 -0.85 25.01 -9.14
N LEU A 562 -0.31 25.52 -8.04
CA LEU A 562 -0.33 26.91 -7.63
C LEU A 562 1.10 27.29 -7.24
N SER A 563 1.86 27.84 -8.20
CA SER A 563 3.27 28.20 -8.04
C SER A 563 3.44 29.71 -7.98
N VAL A 564 4.21 30.23 -7.02
CA VAL A 564 4.37 31.65 -6.71
C VAL A 564 5.83 32.08 -6.82
N TYR A 565 6.11 33.19 -7.49
CA TYR A 565 7.48 33.65 -7.77
C TYR A 565 7.73 35.11 -7.37
N ALA A 566 8.97 35.38 -6.90
CA ALA A 566 9.47 36.72 -6.57
C ALA A 566 10.04 37.45 -7.79
N THR A 567 10.38 36.74 -8.85
CA THR A 567 10.92 37.29 -10.11
C THR A 567 9.92 37.11 -11.24
N PRO A 568 9.90 38.02 -12.25
CA PRO A 568 9.01 37.95 -13.41
C PRO A 568 9.13 36.65 -14.23
#